data_947fe9155e3a071f8f65c953857682a1
#
_entry.id   947fe9155e3a071f8f65c953857682a1
#
_cell.length_a   1.000
_cell.length_b   1.000
_cell.length_c   1.000
_cell.angle_alpha   90.00
_cell.angle_beta   90.00
_cell.angle_gamma   90.00
#
_symmetry.space_group_name_H-M   'P 1'
#
loop_
_entity.id
_entity.type
_entity.pdbx_description
1 polymer ?
#
loop_
_entity_poly.entity_id
_entity_poly.type
_entity_poly.pdbx_seq_one_letter_code
_entity_poly.pdbx_strand_id
1 'polypeptide(L)'
;SKGVQDYFKETYDRDTIFIPNGVNKSILREPNIIKQKYDLEKDNYILYLGRLVPEKGIKYLIEAFKQVKTDKKLVIAGGSSDTDTFTQELKELAKDDPRIIFTGFVQGQELDELYSNAYIYTLPSDLEGMPLSLLEAMSYGNCCLVSDIDECASVVEDNALIFRKSDVIDLRNTLQKACDTPSLVEKYKSEASVFICDKYNWDDVVDKTLELYEVNK
;
A
#
# COMPACT_ATOMS: atom_id res chain seq x y z
N SER A 1 -11.65 6.20 -10.32
CA SER A 1 -10.41 6.73 -10.91
C SER A 1 -10.70 7.42 -12.23
N LYS A 2 -9.74 8.17 -12.74
CA LYS A 2 -9.85 8.79 -14.07
C LYS A 2 -10.06 7.74 -15.15
N GLY A 3 -9.36 6.63 -15.10
CA GLY A 3 -9.54 5.52 -16.04
C GLY A 3 -10.98 4.98 -16.07
N VAL A 4 -11.65 4.94 -14.91
CA VAL A 4 -13.08 4.57 -14.85
C VAL A 4 -13.97 5.63 -15.49
N GLN A 5 -13.67 6.92 -15.31
CA GLN A 5 -14.40 8.02 -15.96
C GLN A 5 -14.27 7.93 -17.48
N ASP A 6 -13.04 7.76 -17.97
CA ASP A 6 -12.75 7.64 -19.40
C ASP A 6 -13.49 6.43 -20.01
N TYR A 7 -13.46 5.27 -19.32
CA TYR A 7 -14.22 4.08 -19.72
C TYR A 7 -15.73 4.35 -19.83
N PHE A 8 -16.35 5.02 -18.84
CA PHE A 8 -17.77 5.36 -18.89
C PHE A 8 -18.09 6.35 -20.02
N LYS A 9 -17.20 7.31 -20.26
CA LYS A 9 -17.34 8.26 -21.35
C LYS A 9 -17.26 7.57 -22.73
N GLU A 10 -16.23 6.74 -22.92
CA GLU A 10 -16.00 6.05 -24.20
C GLU A 10 -17.04 4.96 -24.48
N THR A 11 -17.45 4.19 -23.47
CA THR A 11 -18.32 3.03 -23.64
C THR A 11 -19.80 3.42 -23.67
N TYR A 12 -20.20 4.38 -22.85
CA TYR A 12 -21.62 4.72 -22.63
C TYR A 12 -21.97 6.16 -22.97
N ASP A 13 -21.01 6.95 -23.46
CA ASP A 13 -21.11 8.42 -23.65
C ASP A 13 -21.68 9.15 -22.42
N ARG A 14 -21.28 8.70 -21.23
CA ARG A 14 -21.70 9.27 -19.94
C ARG A 14 -20.56 9.99 -19.27
N ASP A 15 -20.80 11.26 -18.93
CA ASP A 15 -19.93 12.00 -18.03
C ASP A 15 -20.19 11.55 -16.59
N THR A 16 -19.11 11.34 -15.85
CA THR A 16 -19.14 10.95 -14.44
C THR A 16 -18.29 11.89 -13.61
N ILE A 17 -18.62 12.03 -12.34
CA ILE A 17 -17.85 12.83 -11.39
C ILE A 17 -17.07 11.88 -10.48
N PHE A 18 -15.76 12.09 -10.40
CA PHE A 18 -14.90 11.35 -9.50
C PHE A 18 -14.85 12.05 -8.14
N ILE A 19 -15.34 11.36 -7.12
CA ILE A 19 -15.20 11.76 -5.71
C ILE A 19 -14.26 10.73 -5.08
N PRO A 20 -13.07 11.13 -4.64
CA PRO A 20 -12.11 10.23 -4.01
C PRO A 20 -12.59 9.81 -2.61
N ASN A 21 -11.97 8.79 -2.04
CA ASN A 21 -12.08 8.54 -0.61
C ASN A 21 -11.21 9.52 0.17
N GLY A 22 -11.66 9.88 1.35
CA GLY A 22 -10.86 10.66 2.29
C GLY A 22 -10.02 9.76 3.21
N VAL A 23 -9.03 10.36 3.86
CA VAL A 23 -8.26 9.73 4.93
C VAL A 23 -8.03 10.72 6.06
N ASN A 24 -8.07 10.24 7.30
CA ASN A 24 -7.73 11.02 8.48
C ASN A 24 -6.30 10.72 8.91
N LYS A 25 -5.69 11.67 9.61
CA LYS A 25 -4.41 11.45 10.26
C LYS A 25 -4.52 10.30 11.26
N SER A 26 -3.65 9.33 11.13
CA SER A 26 -3.63 8.14 11.97
C SER A 26 -2.92 8.36 13.30
N ILE A 27 -3.29 7.58 14.31
CA ILE A 27 -2.65 7.58 15.62
C ILE A 27 -1.61 6.46 15.65
N LEU A 28 -0.35 6.83 15.83
CA LEU A 28 0.74 5.88 15.89
C LEU A 28 0.68 5.00 17.14
N ARG A 29 1.05 3.74 17.01
CA ARG A 29 1.09 2.73 18.07
C ARG A 29 2.48 2.13 18.20
N GLU A 30 2.89 1.90 19.43
CA GLU A 30 4.11 1.11 19.72
C GLU A 30 3.90 -0.37 19.39
N PRO A 31 4.96 -1.11 19.02
CA PRO A 31 4.86 -2.53 18.64
C PRO A 31 4.72 -3.42 19.89
N ASN A 32 3.51 -3.81 20.22
CA ASN A 32 3.17 -4.73 21.32
C ASN A 32 2.71 -6.08 20.81
N ILE A 33 1.55 -6.12 20.12
CA ILE A 33 0.95 -7.35 19.59
C ILE A 33 1.85 -7.95 18.52
N ILE A 34 2.33 -7.12 17.59
CA ILE A 34 3.19 -7.57 16.48
C ILE A 34 4.57 -8.05 16.98
N LYS A 35 5.08 -7.49 18.07
CA LYS A 35 6.30 -7.97 18.72
C LYS A 35 6.09 -9.35 19.33
N GLN A 36 5.00 -9.56 20.05
CA GLN A 36 4.70 -10.85 20.71
C GLN A 36 4.40 -11.98 19.72
N LYS A 37 3.65 -11.66 18.62
CA LYS A 37 3.22 -12.68 17.66
C LYS A 37 4.27 -12.99 16.59
N TYR A 38 5.01 -12.00 16.11
CA TYR A 38 5.82 -12.11 14.90
C TYR A 38 7.26 -11.65 15.09
N ASP A 39 7.63 -11.25 16.31
CA ASP A 39 8.94 -10.67 16.62
C ASP A 39 9.26 -9.49 15.68
N LEU A 40 8.28 -8.57 15.55
CA LEU A 40 8.39 -7.34 14.76
C LEU A 40 8.61 -6.15 15.67
N GLU A 41 9.56 -5.33 15.27
CA GLU A 41 9.91 -4.06 15.94
C GLU A 41 9.85 -2.91 14.92
N LYS A 42 9.93 -1.68 15.41
CA LYS A 42 9.94 -0.50 14.56
C LYS A 42 11.08 -0.57 13.54
N ASP A 43 10.76 -0.28 12.29
CA ASP A 43 11.67 -0.21 11.15
C ASP A 43 12.43 -1.51 10.80
N ASN A 44 12.00 -2.67 11.33
CA ASN A 44 12.65 -3.94 11.02
C ASN A 44 11.91 -4.79 9.96
N TYR A 45 10.86 -4.26 9.33
CA TYR A 45 10.13 -4.98 8.29
C TYR A 45 9.59 -4.08 7.18
N ILE A 46 9.39 -4.70 6.02
CA ILE A 46 8.67 -4.19 4.87
C ILE A 46 7.26 -4.77 4.93
N LEU A 47 6.24 -3.93 4.78
CA LEU A 47 4.83 -4.32 4.92
C LEU A 47 4.13 -4.34 3.56
N TYR A 48 3.45 -5.42 3.25
CA TYR A 48 2.33 -5.47 2.33
C TYR A 48 1.05 -5.70 3.13
N LEU A 49 0.00 -4.95 2.82
CA LEU A 49 -1.31 -5.13 3.43
C LEU A 49 -2.42 -4.99 2.41
N GLY A 50 -3.23 -6.04 2.26
CA GLY A 50 -4.34 -6.07 1.32
C GLY A 50 -4.85 -7.49 1.06
N ARG A 51 -5.84 -7.61 0.15
CA ARG A 51 -6.32 -8.93 -0.29
C ARG A 51 -5.20 -9.70 -1.00
N LEU A 52 -5.15 -11.01 -0.75
CA LEU A 52 -4.19 -11.88 -1.42
C LEU A 52 -4.80 -12.40 -2.73
N VAL A 53 -4.69 -11.58 -3.78
CA VAL A 53 -5.20 -11.87 -5.12
C VAL A 53 -4.15 -11.54 -6.18
N PRO A 54 -4.16 -12.19 -7.36
CA PRO A 54 -3.09 -12.07 -8.37
C PRO A 54 -2.77 -10.63 -8.78
N GLU A 55 -3.80 -9.81 -9.01
CA GLU A 55 -3.65 -8.42 -9.47
C GLU A 55 -2.97 -7.50 -8.45
N LYS A 56 -2.75 -7.95 -7.22
CA LYS A 56 -2.00 -7.19 -6.20
C LYS A 56 -0.49 -7.39 -6.28
N GLY A 57 0.01 -8.20 -7.21
CA GLY A 57 1.43 -8.31 -7.52
C GLY A 57 2.31 -8.90 -6.40
N ILE A 58 1.73 -9.64 -5.45
CA ILE A 58 2.44 -10.17 -4.29
C ILE A 58 3.52 -11.17 -4.69
N LYS A 59 3.31 -11.91 -5.80
CA LYS A 59 4.34 -12.80 -6.35
C LYS A 59 5.61 -12.02 -6.70
N TYR A 60 5.48 -10.88 -7.38
CA TYR A 60 6.61 -10.02 -7.73
C TYR A 60 7.35 -9.54 -6.49
N LEU A 61 6.60 -9.17 -5.45
CA LEU A 61 7.19 -8.71 -4.20
C LEU A 61 8.01 -9.80 -3.52
N ILE A 62 7.49 -11.03 -3.43
CA ILE A 62 8.22 -12.17 -2.87
C ILE A 62 9.48 -12.47 -3.67
N GLU A 63 9.36 -12.55 -5.01
CA GLU A 63 10.49 -12.82 -5.90
C GLU A 63 11.58 -11.74 -5.83
N ALA A 64 11.18 -10.46 -5.77
CA ALA A 64 12.08 -9.34 -5.60
C ALA A 64 12.75 -9.38 -4.22
N PHE A 65 11.97 -9.52 -3.14
CA PHE A 65 12.47 -9.50 -1.76
C PHE A 65 13.48 -10.62 -1.48
N LYS A 66 13.26 -11.83 -1.99
CA LYS A 66 14.22 -12.95 -1.86
C LYS A 66 15.63 -12.59 -2.37
N GLN A 67 15.76 -11.62 -3.27
CA GLN A 67 17.03 -11.16 -3.85
C GLN A 67 17.58 -9.89 -3.15
N VAL A 68 16.82 -9.28 -2.24
CA VAL A 68 17.27 -8.11 -1.47
C VAL A 68 18.19 -8.55 -0.33
N LYS A 69 19.33 -7.89 -0.23
CA LYS A 69 20.29 -8.09 0.87
C LYS A 69 19.89 -7.17 2.02
N THR A 70 19.19 -7.72 3.00
CA THR A 70 18.72 -7.00 4.19
C THR A 70 18.43 -7.98 5.31
N ASP A 71 18.53 -7.54 6.54
CA ASP A 71 18.07 -8.24 7.75
C ASP A 71 16.59 -8.01 8.06
N LYS A 72 15.94 -7.10 7.32
CA LYS A 72 14.53 -6.80 7.49
C LYS A 72 13.66 -7.98 7.07
N LYS A 73 12.49 -8.09 7.71
CA LYS A 73 11.46 -9.07 7.37
C LYS A 73 10.54 -8.53 6.28
N LEU A 74 9.89 -9.40 5.51
CA LEU A 74 8.74 -9.06 4.67
C LEU A 74 7.48 -9.58 5.34
N VAL A 75 6.57 -8.69 5.67
CA VAL A 75 5.28 -9.02 6.29
C VAL A 75 4.18 -8.90 5.24
N ILE A 76 3.50 -10.00 4.98
CA ILE A 76 2.36 -10.08 4.08
C ILE A 76 1.10 -10.25 4.92
N ALA A 77 0.37 -9.15 5.11
CA ALA A 77 -0.85 -9.09 5.90
C ALA A 77 -2.08 -9.07 5.01
N GLY A 78 -3.02 -9.98 5.28
CA GLY A 78 -4.28 -10.08 4.56
C GLY A 78 -4.75 -11.50 4.38
N GLY A 79 -5.96 -11.64 3.84
CA GLY A 79 -6.58 -12.94 3.55
C GLY A 79 -6.95 -13.08 2.07
N SER A 80 -7.27 -14.31 1.66
CA SER A 80 -7.88 -14.60 0.37
C SER A 80 -9.34 -14.12 0.35
N SER A 81 -9.84 -13.72 -0.81
CA SER A 81 -11.25 -13.36 -0.97
C SER A 81 -12.14 -14.56 -1.28
N ASP A 82 -11.66 -15.56 -2.03
CA ASP A 82 -12.51 -16.62 -2.58
C ASP A 82 -11.92 -18.03 -2.53
N THR A 83 -10.60 -18.21 -2.61
CA THR A 83 -9.95 -19.52 -2.51
C THR A 83 -8.59 -19.42 -1.82
N ASP A 84 -8.27 -20.43 -1.01
CA ASP A 84 -6.95 -20.51 -0.37
C ASP A 84 -5.81 -20.89 -1.33
N THR A 85 -6.13 -21.25 -2.58
CA THR A 85 -5.15 -21.74 -3.55
C THR A 85 -4.04 -20.73 -3.81
N PHE A 86 -4.40 -19.47 -4.11
CA PHE A 86 -3.40 -18.42 -4.36
C PHE A 86 -2.54 -18.13 -3.12
N THR A 87 -3.15 -18.10 -1.94
CA THR A 87 -2.41 -17.94 -0.69
C THR A 87 -1.42 -19.08 -0.47
N GLN A 88 -1.79 -20.32 -0.81
CA GLN A 88 -0.89 -21.48 -0.73
C GLN A 88 0.26 -21.36 -1.73
N GLU A 89 0.00 -20.91 -2.97
CA GLU A 89 1.05 -20.64 -3.96
C GLU A 89 2.04 -19.59 -3.45
N LEU A 90 1.57 -18.52 -2.82
CA LEU A 90 2.43 -17.50 -2.23
C LEU A 90 3.30 -18.05 -1.10
N LYS A 91 2.72 -18.87 -0.22
CA LYS A 91 3.46 -19.53 0.88
C LYS A 91 4.50 -20.51 0.34
N GLU A 92 4.17 -21.28 -0.70
CA GLU A 92 5.13 -22.17 -1.34
C GLU A 92 6.28 -21.40 -1.99
N LEU A 93 6.00 -20.28 -2.66
CA LEU A 93 7.02 -19.40 -3.22
C LEU A 93 7.97 -18.81 -2.17
N ALA A 94 7.43 -18.55 -0.97
CA ALA A 94 8.16 -17.93 0.14
C ALA A 94 8.87 -18.93 1.07
N LYS A 95 8.61 -20.24 0.97
CA LYS A 95 8.98 -21.26 1.98
C LYS A 95 10.47 -21.30 2.34
N ASP A 96 11.34 -20.98 1.40
CA ASP A 96 12.79 -21.07 1.57
C ASP A 96 13.42 -19.78 2.14
N ASP A 97 12.61 -18.74 2.39
CA ASP A 97 13.07 -17.49 2.99
C ASP A 97 12.37 -17.22 4.33
N PRO A 98 13.03 -17.52 5.46
CA PRO A 98 12.42 -17.36 6.79
C PRO A 98 12.13 -15.91 7.17
N ARG A 99 12.60 -14.93 6.39
CA ARG A 99 12.29 -13.51 6.61
C ARG A 99 10.87 -13.16 6.17
N ILE A 100 10.17 -14.02 5.41
CA ILE A 100 8.83 -13.74 4.88
C ILE A 100 7.77 -14.29 5.84
N ILE A 101 6.93 -13.41 6.35
CA ILE A 101 5.90 -13.72 7.35
C ILE A 101 4.51 -13.44 6.77
N PHE A 102 3.61 -14.41 6.87
CA PHE A 102 2.20 -14.26 6.57
C PHE A 102 1.41 -14.14 7.87
N THR A 103 0.75 -13.02 8.10
CA THR A 103 -0.05 -12.81 9.31
C THR A 103 -1.47 -13.34 9.19
N GLY A 104 -1.97 -13.54 7.95
CA GLY A 104 -3.40 -13.71 7.70
C GLY A 104 -4.13 -12.36 7.83
N PHE A 105 -5.44 -12.41 7.97
CA PHE A 105 -6.27 -11.22 8.15
C PHE A 105 -5.98 -10.56 9.50
N VAL A 106 -5.76 -9.24 9.48
CA VAL A 106 -5.48 -8.42 10.66
C VAL A 106 -6.47 -7.25 10.74
N GLN A 107 -6.79 -6.81 11.97
CA GLN A 107 -7.68 -5.68 12.22
C GLN A 107 -7.39 -5.03 13.58
N GLY A 108 -7.99 -3.85 13.80
CA GLY A 108 -7.88 -3.12 15.07
C GLY A 108 -6.44 -2.77 15.42
N GLN A 109 -6.08 -2.91 16.69
CA GLN A 109 -4.76 -2.51 17.18
C GLN A 109 -3.60 -3.21 16.47
N GLU A 110 -3.73 -4.47 16.09
CA GLU A 110 -2.69 -5.21 15.35
C GLU A 110 -2.42 -4.57 13.99
N LEU A 111 -3.48 -4.14 13.30
CA LEU A 111 -3.38 -3.40 12.04
C LEU A 111 -2.70 -2.04 12.24
N ASP A 112 -3.12 -1.29 13.27
CA ASP A 112 -2.53 0.01 13.60
C ASP A 112 -1.03 -0.12 13.90
N GLU A 113 -0.63 -1.16 14.65
CA GLU A 113 0.77 -1.42 14.96
C GLU A 113 1.59 -1.78 13.72
N LEU A 114 1.02 -2.60 12.80
CA LEU A 114 1.70 -2.94 11.54
C LEU A 114 1.97 -1.71 10.67
N TYR A 115 1.00 -0.81 10.52
CA TYR A 115 1.23 0.43 9.79
C TYR A 115 2.22 1.35 10.52
N SER A 116 2.07 1.49 11.84
CA SER A 116 2.86 2.45 12.63
C SER A 116 4.36 2.17 12.64
N ASN A 117 4.75 0.91 12.50
CA ASN A 117 6.13 0.47 12.72
C ASN A 117 6.83 -0.06 11.48
N ALA A 118 6.19 -0.04 10.31
CA ALA A 118 6.81 -0.50 9.08
C ALA A 118 7.98 0.41 8.66
N TYR A 119 9.04 -0.20 8.12
CA TYR A 119 10.12 0.53 7.47
C TYR A 119 9.67 1.12 6.14
N ILE A 120 9.03 0.28 5.32
CA ILE A 120 8.41 0.65 4.04
C ILE A 120 7.08 -0.09 3.93
N TYR A 121 6.06 0.60 3.43
CA TYR A 121 4.83 -0.03 2.95
C TYR A 121 4.94 -0.26 1.44
N THR A 122 4.55 -1.45 0.95
CA THR A 122 4.61 -1.78 -0.49
C THR A 122 3.25 -2.11 -1.06
N LEU A 123 2.94 -1.55 -2.24
CA LEU A 123 1.75 -1.86 -3.03
C LEU A 123 2.14 -2.16 -4.48
N PRO A 124 2.55 -3.41 -4.80
CA PRO A 124 3.06 -3.78 -6.12
C PRO A 124 1.97 -4.16 -7.11
N SER A 125 0.81 -3.51 -7.03
CA SER A 125 -0.40 -3.87 -7.77
C SER A 125 -0.29 -3.64 -9.28
N ASP A 126 -0.90 -4.53 -10.04
CA ASP A 126 -1.10 -4.38 -11.49
C ASP A 126 -2.38 -3.60 -11.82
N LEU A 127 -3.33 -3.58 -10.88
CA LEU A 127 -4.62 -2.92 -11.02
C LEU A 127 -5.15 -2.45 -9.69
N GLU A 128 -5.62 -1.21 -9.64
CA GLU A 128 -6.32 -0.59 -8.51
C GLU A 128 -7.53 0.21 -8.99
N GLY A 129 -8.52 0.32 -8.12
CA GLY A 129 -9.58 1.34 -8.29
C GLY A 129 -9.17 2.64 -7.61
N MET A 130 -9.25 2.62 -6.27
CA MET A 130 -8.63 3.61 -5.38
C MET A 130 -7.95 2.86 -4.24
N PRO A 131 -6.62 2.95 -4.11
CA PRO A 131 -5.87 2.12 -3.17
C PRO A 131 -5.99 2.64 -1.73
N LEU A 132 -7.08 2.27 -1.02
CA LEU A 132 -7.34 2.72 0.35
C LEU A 132 -6.18 2.38 1.31
N SER A 133 -5.63 1.18 1.19
CA SER A 133 -4.49 0.78 2.03
C SER A 133 -3.24 1.64 1.81
N LEU A 134 -3.08 2.26 0.64
CA LEU A 134 -2.02 3.23 0.37
C LEU A 134 -2.29 4.57 1.06
N LEU A 135 -3.54 5.07 0.99
CA LEU A 135 -3.94 6.27 1.74
C LEU A 135 -3.70 6.08 3.23
N GLU A 136 -4.13 4.94 3.77
CA GLU A 136 -3.91 4.58 5.17
C GLU A 136 -2.41 4.51 5.49
N ALA A 137 -1.61 3.78 4.73
CA ALA A 137 -0.18 3.67 4.95
C ALA A 137 0.51 5.04 5.02
N MET A 138 0.19 5.92 4.07
CA MET A 138 0.73 7.28 4.07
C MET A 138 0.26 8.10 5.27
N SER A 139 -1.00 7.93 5.72
CA SER A 139 -1.54 8.65 6.89
C SER A 139 -0.81 8.26 8.20
N TYR A 140 -0.29 7.05 8.28
CA TYR A 140 0.61 6.61 9.36
C TYR A 140 2.05 7.13 9.21
N GLY A 141 2.37 7.85 8.14
CA GLY A 141 3.72 8.36 7.88
C GLY A 141 4.66 7.31 7.32
N ASN A 142 4.18 6.32 6.57
CA ASN A 142 5.05 5.35 5.94
C ASN A 142 5.72 5.90 4.68
N CYS A 143 6.98 5.55 4.47
CA CYS A 143 7.56 5.55 3.14
C CYS A 143 6.85 4.46 2.33
N CYS A 144 6.22 4.84 1.22
CA CYS A 144 5.53 3.91 0.35
C CYS A 144 6.37 3.56 -0.89
N LEU A 145 6.28 2.31 -1.35
CA LEU A 145 6.83 1.84 -2.62
C LEU A 145 5.67 1.24 -3.44
N VAL A 146 5.39 1.83 -4.59
CA VAL A 146 4.23 1.48 -5.40
C VAL A 146 4.61 1.20 -6.85
N SER A 147 3.78 0.44 -7.58
CA SER A 147 3.90 0.32 -9.03
C SER A 147 3.50 1.62 -9.73
N ASP A 148 4.02 1.84 -10.94
CA ASP A 148 3.80 3.03 -11.77
C ASP A 148 2.44 3.07 -12.48
N ILE A 149 1.44 2.32 -11.99
CA ILE A 149 0.07 2.43 -12.49
C ILE A 149 -0.52 3.79 -12.12
N ASP A 150 -1.35 4.34 -13.00
CA ASP A 150 -1.93 5.68 -12.85
C ASP A 150 -2.65 5.86 -11.50
N GLU A 151 -3.36 4.84 -11.04
CA GLU A 151 -4.11 4.85 -9.78
C GLU A 151 -3.20 4.99 -8.54
N CYS A 152 -1.98 4.45 -8.59
CA CYS A 152 -0.99 4.61 -7.53
C CYS A 152 -0.18 5.89 -7.71
N ALA A 153 0.33 6.13 -8.92
CA ALA A 153 1.17 7.29 -9.23
C ALA A 153 0.45 8.61 -8.95
N SER A 154 -0.83 8.72 -9.33
CA SER A 154 -1.64 9.92 -9.07
C SER A 154 -1.94 10.15 -7.59
N VAL A 155 -1.93 9.11 -6.77
CA VAL A 155 -2.10 9.23 -5.32
C VAL A 155 -0.84 9.79 -4.68
N VAL A 156 0.31 9.21 -4.98
CA VAL A 156 1.57 9.50 -4.28
C VAL A 156 2.34 10.68 -4.87
N GLU A 157 2.15 10.99 -6.16
CA GLU A 157 2.94 12.00 -6.88
C GLU A 157 4.45 11.78 -6.65
N ASP A 158 5.16 12.79 -6.16
CA ASP A 158 6.61 12.70 -5.85
C ASP A 158 6.89 12.25 -4.39
N ASN A 159 5.85 11.82 -3.64
CA ASN A 159 5.96 11.52 -2.20
C ASN A 159 6.11 10.03 -1.89
N ALA A 160 6.53 9.22 -2.85
CA ALA A 160 6.81 7.79 -2.67
C ALA A 160 7.90 7.29 -3.61
N LEU A 161 8.36 6.08 -3.37
CA LEU A 161 9.18 5.32 -4.30
C LEU A 161 8.27 4.65 -5.34
N ILE A 162 8.68 4.68 -6.60
CA ILE A 162 7.92 4.09 -7.71
C ILE A 162 8.83 3.08 -8.44
N PHE A 163 8.24 1.95 -8.83
CA PHE A 163 8.88 0.96 -9.69
C PHE A 163 7.98 0.61 -10.87
N ARG A 164 8.54 0.10 -11.95
CA ARG A 164 7.78 -0.31 -13.14
C ARG A 164 6.90 -1.51 -12.84
N LYS A 165 5.61 -1.40 -13.16
CA LYS A 165 4.60 -2.44 -13.04
C LYS A 165 5.13 -3.79 -13.55
N SER A 166 4.89 -4.85 -12.79
CA SER A 166 5.27 -6.24 -13.12
C SER A 166 6.77 -6.49 -13.34
N ASP A 167 7.65 -5.53 -12.99
CA ASP A 167 9.09 -5.64 -13.14
C ASP A 167 9.76 -6.02 -11.82
N VAL A 168 10.02 -7.32 -11.65
CA VAL A 168 10.68 -7.88 -10.44
C VAL A 168 12.07 -7.28 -10.22
N ILE A 169 12.81 -7.01 -11.31
CA ILE A 169 14.18 -6.49 -11.21
C ILE A 169 14.15 -5.04 -10.73
N ASP A 170 13.27 -4.22 -11.27
CA ASP A 170 13.13 -2.84 -10.88
C ASP A 170 12.61 -2.71 -9.43
N LEU A 171 11.62 -3.54 -9.05
CA LEU A 171 11.14 -3.63 -7.67
C LEU A 171 12.28 -4.03 -6.72
N ARG A 172 13.05 -5.06 -7.06
CA ARG A 172 14.22 -5.49 -6.27
C ARG A 172 15.25 -4.37 -6.12
N ASN A 173 15.58 -3.67 -7.21
CA ASN A 173 16.55 -2.59 -7.19
C ASN A 173 16.08 -1.42 -6.32
N THR A 174 14.80 -1.06 -6.41
CA THR A 174 14.21 0.02 -5.62
C THR A 174 14.15 -0.34 -4.14
N LEU A 175 13.78 -1.59 -3.80
CA LEU A 175 13.84 -2.09 -2.41
C LEU A 175 15.26 -2.08 -1.86
N GLN A 176 16.25 -2.56 -2.65
CA GLN A 176 17.65 -2.57 -2.23
C GLN A 176 18.15 -1.15 -1.97
N LYS A 177 17.90 -0.23 -2.90
CA LYS A 177 18.26 1.19 -2.74
C LYS A 177 17.67 1.79 -1.47
N ALA A 178 16.41 1.48 -1.17
CA ALA A 178 15.76 1.97 0.04
C ALA A 178 16.37 1.36 1.31
N CYS A 179 16.73 0.08 1.30
CA CYS A 179 17.43 -0.55 2.42
C CYS A 179 18.86 0.01 2.62
N ASP A 180 19.55 0.33 1.53
CA ASP A 180 20.92 0.86 1.55
C ASP A 180 20.97 2.37 1.88
N THR A 181 19.83 3.07 1.78
CA THR A 181 19.75 4.52 1.95
C THR A 181 18.64 4.90 2.93
N PRO A 182 18.80 4.66 4.25
CA PRO A 182 17.78 4.97 5.25
C PRO A 182 17.31 6.43 5.23
N SER A 183 18.19 7.38 4.93
CA SER A 183 17.84 8.79 4.82
C SER A 183 16.80 9.09 3.73
N LEU A 184 16.77 8.30 2.66
CA LEU A 184 15.75 8.39 1.62
C LEU A 184 14.38 7.97 2.16
N VAL A 185 14.34 6.90 2.95
CA VAL A 185 13.11 6.40 3.58
C VAL A 185 12.58 7.41 4.60
N GLU A 186 13.46 7.96 5.45
CA GLU A 186 13.09 8.97 6.44
C GLU A 186 12.54 10.26 5.80
N LYS A 187 13.09 10.67 4.66
CA LYS A 187 12.55 11.81 3.90
C LYS A 187 11.08 11.57 3.57
N TYR A 188 10.75 10.45 2.93
CA TYR A 188 9.37 10.15 2.55
C TYR A 188 8.45 9.96 3.77
N LYS A 189 8.93 9.31 4.84
CA LYS A 189 8.17 9.17 6.09
C LYS A 189 7.77 10.52 6.69
N SER A 190 8.68 11.48 6.70
CA SER A 190 8.44 12.79 7.30
C SER A 190 7.38 13.63 6.57
N GLU A 191 7.19 13.40 5.28
CA GLU A 191 6.30 14.17 4.41
C GLU A 191 4.94 13.48 4.18
N ALA A 192 4.89 12.14 4.23
CA ALA A 192 3.77 11.33 3.78
C ALA A 192 2.44 11.68 4.43
N SER A 193 2.40 11.76 5.77
CA SER A 193 1.13 11.97 6.51
C SER A 193 0.52 13.34 6.24
N VAL A 194 1.33 14.39 6.21
CA VAL A 194 0.85 15.74 5.90
C VAL A 194 0.33 15.80 4.47
N PHE A 195 1.14 15.33 3.52
CA PHE A 195 0.78 15.33 2.10
C PHE A 195 -0.55 14.61 1.84
N ILE A 196 -0.71 13.38 2.33
CA ILE A 196 -1.88 12.57 1.97
C ILE A 196 -3.16 13.07 2.66
N CYS A 197 -3.07 13.51 3.92
CA CYS A 197 -4.22 14.02 4.66
C CYS A 197 -4.70 15.38 4.13
N ASP A 198 -3.79 16.21 3.61
CA ASP A 198 -4.17 17.46 2.95
C ASP A 198 -4.81 17.22 1.59
N LYS A 199 -4.27 16.27 0.81
CA LYS A 199 -4.75 15.95 -0.53
C LYS A 199 -6.11 15.23 -0.55
N TYR A 200 -6.35 14.37 0.42
CA TYR A 200 -7.53 13.49 0.52
C TYR A 200 -8.25 13.66 1.85
N ASN A 201 -8.53 14.91 2.25
CA ASN A 201 -9.28 15.16 3.48
C ASN A 201 -10.78 14.86 3.31
N TRP A 202 -11.43 14.47 4.39
CA TRP A 202 -12.84 14.12 4.36
C TRP A 202 -13.77 15.32 4.14
N ASP A 203 -13.37 16.53 4.53
CA ASP A 203 -14.22 17.73 4.36
C ASP A 203 -14.42 18.01 2.87
N ASP A 204 -13.36 17.97 2.06
CA ASP A 204 -13.44 18.11 0.61
C ASP A 204 -14.28 17.00 -0.05
N VAL A 205 -14.23 15.78 0.47
CA VAL A 205 -15.05 14.65 -0.03
C VAL A 205 -16.53 14.90 0.26
N VAL A 206 -16.84 15.37 1.45
CA VAL A 206 -18.20 15.71 1.87
C VAL A 206 -18.74 16.88 1.05
N ASP A 207 -17.96 17.95 0.90
CA ASP A 207 -18.37 19.15 0.15
C ASP A 207 -18.67 18.81 -1.31
N LYS A 208 -17.78 18.08 -1.99
CA LYS A 208 -18.01 17.60 -3.37
C LYS A 208 -19.26 16.72 -3.48
N THR A 209 -19.53 15.91 -2.45
CA THR A 209 -20.73 15.07 -2.42
C THR A 209 -21.99 15.91 -2.26
N LEU A 210 -21.98 16.92 -1.39
CA LEU A 210 -23.12 17.83 -1.17
C LEU A 210 -23.43 18.67 -2.42
N GLU A 211 -22.42 19.17 -3.11
CA GLU A 211 -22.59 19.89 -4.39
C GLU A 211 -23.42 19.10 -5.40
N LEU A 212 -23.26 17.76 -5.47
CA LEU A 212 -24.04 16.92 -6.39
C LEU A 212 -25.53 16.88 -6.04
N TYR A 213 -25.87 16.99 -4.76
CA TYR A 213 -27.28 17.04 -4.33
C TYR A 213 -27.91 18.41 -4.58
N GLU A 214 -27.12 19.48 -4.60
CA GLU A 214 -27.62 20.84 -4.84
C GLU A 214 -27.87 21.12 -6.34
N VAL A 215 -27.05 20.58 -7.23
CA VAL A 215 -27.19 20.74 -8.69
C VAL A 215 -28.45 20.04 -9.22
N ASN A 216 -29.02 19.08 -8.50
CA ASN A 216 -30.21 18.32 -8.90
C ASN A 216 -31.52 18.85 -8.26
N LYS A 217 -31.51 20.06 -7.71
CA LYS A 217 -32.72 20.79 -7.29
C LYS A 217 -33.09 21.85 -8.31
#